data_bef11ae6856f7ab72a96eb2ee392f198
#
_entry.id   bef11ae6856f7ab72a96eb2ee392f198
#
_cell.length_a   1.000
_cell.length_b   1.000
_cell.length_c   1.000
_cell.angle_alpha   90.00
_cell.angle_beta   90.00
_cell.angle_gamma   90.00
#
_symmetry.space_group_name_H-M   'P 1'
#
loop_
_entity.id
_entity.type
_entity.pdbx_description
1 polymer ?
#
loop_
_entity_poly.entity_id
_entity_poly.type
_entity_poly.pdbx_seq_one_letter_code
_entity_poly.pdbx_strand_id
1 'polypeptide(L)'
;SIVHRTIKPDYMQKYRATLSTRLKRWNDLIHLSVAYLGGEHYNTPAPWVKLRIERQRRKLIRKWNALAESRNVGSFKNSFRLLYPMQMQPEANLDVWGRPYRNQLEMLHHLYDSLPSGAVIFVKPNPKSKYELTEELLAFIASHERIVPLRHSVRMDEVLPKINMVVTVTGTIAIECILADIPVVTMVRTLNNDMKNCPFAASFEE
;
A
#
# COMPACT_ATOMS: atom_id res chain seq x y z
N SER A 1 23.09 1.61 16.14
CA SER A 1 23.69 1.12 14.89
C SER A 1 22.55 0.62 14.00
N ILE A 2 22.34 1.29 12.89
CA ILE A 2 21.40 0.86 11.87
C ILE A 2 21.91 -0.47 11.34
N VAL A 3 21.16 -1.52 11.57
CA VAL A 3 21.42 -2.80 10.92
C VAL A 3 21.21 -2.58 9.43
N HIS A 4 22.28 -2.35 8.69
CA HIS A 4 22.24 -2.32 7.24
C HIS A 4 21.73 -3.70 6.78
N ARG A 5 20.51 -3.75 6.26
CA ARG A 5 19.98 -4.93 5.60
C ARG A 5 20.75 -5.15 4.30
N THR A 6 21.87 -5.83 4.41
CA THR A 6 22.66 -6.28 3.25
C THR A 6 21.93 -7.38 2.47
N ILE A 7 20.98 -8.07 3.10
CA ILE A 7 20.17 -9.13 2.49
C ILE A 7 18.78 -8.59 2.25
N LYS A 8 18.39 -8.42 0.97
CA LYS A 8 17.00 -8.12 0.60
C LYS A 8 16.16 -9.36 0.88
N PRO A 9 15.08 -9.26 1.69
CA PRO A 9 14.15 -10.37 1.85
C PRO A 9 13.63 -10.84 0.48
N ASP A 10 13.48 -12.14 0.29
CA ASP A 10 13.04 -12.72 -1.00
C ASP A 10 11.75 -12.13 -1.55
N TYR A 11 10.81 -11.76 -0.66
CA TYR A 11 9.55 -11.13 -1.06
C TYR A 11 9.70 -9.70 -1.62
N MET A 12 10.83 -9.05 -1.38
CA MET A 12 11.16 -7.71 -1.91
C MET A 12 11.95 -7.76 -3.23
N GLN A 13 12.42 -8.94 -3.64
CA GLN A 13 13.15 -9.07 -4.89
C GLN A 13 12.19 -8.89 -6.07
N LYS A 14 12.58 -8.03 -7.02
CA LYS A 14 11.83 -7.90 -8.28
C LYS A 14 11.92 -9.22 -9.02
N TYR A 15 10.79 -9.91 -9.13
CA TYR A 15 10.70 -11.14 -9.90
C TYR A 15 10.93 -10.81 -11.39
N ARG A 16 12.08 -11.18 -11.92
CA ARG A 16 12.32 -11.12 -13.37
C ARG A 16 11.54 -12.26 -14.02
N ALA A 17 10.54 -11.90 -14.82
CA ALA A 17 9.75 -12.88 -15.56
C ALA A 17 10.64 -13.53 -16.63
N THR A 18 11.23 -14.67 -16.32
CA THR A 18 11.94 -15.52 -17.28
C THR A 18 10.94 -16.24 -18.19
N LEU A 19 11.42 -16.78 -19.32
CA LEU A 19 10.58 -17.61 -20.20
C LEU A 19 9.96 -18.78 -19.46
N SER A 20 10.71 -19.42 -18.56
CA SER A 20 10.22 -20.53 -17.72
C SER A 20 9.06 -20.10 -16.81
N THR A 21 9.13 -18.91 -16.22
CA THR A 21 8.03 -18.38 -15.38
C THR A 21 6.79 -18.01 -16.19
N ARG A 22 6.96 -17.59 -17.46
CA ARG A 22 5.84 -17.36 -18.38
C ARG A 22 5.16 -18.66 -18.75
N LEU A 23 5.94 -19.69 -19.10
CA LEU A 23 5.43 -21.04 -19.38
C LEU A 23 4.70 -21.63 -18.16
N LYS A 24 5.28 -21.51 -16.97
CA LYS A 24 4.63 -21.94 -15.74
C LYS A 24 3.28 -21.25 -15.54
N ARG A 25 3.19 -19.95 -15.73
CA ARG A 25 1.91 -19.21 -15.62
C ARG A 25 0.86 -19.66 -16.62
N TRP A 26 1.27 -20.00 -17.84
CA TRP A 26 0.37 -20.60 -18.84
C TRP A 26 -0.12 -21.98 -18.42
N ASN A 27 0.79 -22.82 -17.93
CA ASN A 27 0.43 -24.14 -17.39
C ASN A 27 -0.53 -24.03 -16.20
N ASP A 28 -0.23 -23.12 -15.24
CA ASP A 28 -1.11 -22.85 -14.10
C ASP A 28 -2.51 -22.38 -14.55
N LEU A 29 -2.60 -21.58 -15.62
CA LEU A 29 -3.87 -21.12 -16.17
C LEU A 29 -4.66 -22.28 -16.82
N ILE A 30 -3.97 -23.18 -17.52
CA ILE A 30 -4.59 -24.39 -18.10
C ILE A 30 -5.12 -25.29 -16.98
N HIS A 31 -4.30 -25.60 -15.96
CA HIS A 31 -4.73 -26.39 -14.81
C HIS A 31 -5.92 -25.77 -14.09
N LEU A 32 -5.91 -24.45 -13.89
CA LEU A 32 -7.03 -23.72 -13.31
C LEU A 32 -8.30 -23.87 -14.15
N SER A 33 -8.16 -23.82 -15.49
CA SER A 33 -9.30 -23.95 -16.40
C SER A 33 -9.88 -25.35 -16.39
N VAL A 34 -9.02 -26.37 -16.36
CA VAL A 34 -9.44 -27.76 -16.27
C VAL A 34 -10.13 -28.03 -14.92
N ALA A 35 -9.57 -27.58 -13.81
CA ALA A 35 -10.17 -27.72 -12.49
C ALA A 35 -11.54 -27.01 -12.42
N TYR A 36 -11.64 -25.79 -12.95
CA TYR A 36 -12.91 -25.06 -13.01
C TYR A 36 -13.98 -25.78 -13.82
N LEU A 37 -13.64 -26.32 -14.99
CA LEU A 37 -14.54 -27.10 -15.83
C LEU A 37 -14.88 -28.46 -15.19
N GLY A 38 -13.99 -28.99 -14.36
CA GLY A 38 -14.21 -30.19 -13.55
C GLY A 38 -15.09 -29.99 -12.31
N GLY A 39 -15.62 -28.77 -12.09
CA GLY A 39 -16.55 -28.48 -11.00
C GLY A 39 -15.91 -27.85 -9.74
N GLU A 40 -14.64 -27.55 -9.76
CA GLU A 40 -13.95 -26.85 -8.66
C GLU A 40 -14.28 -25.35 -8.66
N HIS A 41 -15.50 -24.98 -8.23
CA HIS A 41 -15.93 -23.58 -8.17
C HIS A 41 -15.71 -22.93 -6.81
N TYR A 42 -15.31 -23.71 -5.82
CA TYR A 42 -15.30 -23.32 -4.41
C TYR A 42 -14.08 -22.49 -4.09
N ASN A 43 -13.63 -21.57 -4.00
CA ASN A 43 -12.42 -20.79 -3.75
C ASN A 43 -11.59 -20.44 -5.00
N THR A 44 -12.03 -20.84 -6.16
CA THR A 44 -11.27 -20.62 -7.39
C THR A 44 -12.11 -19.77 -8.35
N PRO A 45 -11.79 -18.49 -8.54
CA PRO A 45 -12.49 -17.67 -9.52
C PRO A 45 -12.25 -18.21 -10.92
N ALA A 46 -13.28 -18.12 -11.78
CA ALA A 46 -13.16 -18.51 -13.17
C ALA A 46 -11.91 -17.88 -13.84
N PRO A 47 -11.18 -18.60 -14.69
CA PRO A 47 -9.92 -18.13 -15.28
C PRO A 47 -10.05 -16.77 -15.98
N TRP A 48 -11.16 -16.53 -16.67
CA TRP A 48 -11.44 -15.24 -17.33
C TRP A 48 -11.67 -14.10 -16.34
N VAL A 49 -12.27 -14.39 -15.17
CA VAL A 49 -12.45 -13.39 -14.09
C VAL A 49 -11.07 -13.00 -13.55
N LYS A 50 -10.20 -13.98 -13.29
CA LYS A 50 -8.81 -13.74 -12.86
C LYS A 50 -8.03 -12.88 -13.86
N LEU A 51 -8.16 -13.19 -15.16
CA LEU A 51 -7.53 -12.39 -16.22
C LEU A 51 -8.10 -10.97 -16.29
N ARG A 52 -9.42 -10.80 -16.12
CA ARG A 52 -10.07 -9.48 -16.08
C ARG A 52 -9.54 -8.64 -14.91
N ILE A 53 -9.51 -9.22 -13.71
CA ILE A 53 -8.98 -8.57 -12.50
C ILE A 53 -7.53 -8.13 -12.72
N GLU A 54 -6.69 -8.99 -13.27
CA GLU A 54 -5.28 -8.67 -13.52
C GLU A 54 -5.11 -7.56 -14.58
N ARG A 55 -5.94 -7.54 -15.63
CA ARG A 55 -5.94 -6.44 -16.63
C ARG A 55 -6.37 -5.11 -16.01
N GLN A 56 -7.43 -5.14 -15.19
CA GLN A 56 -7.92 -3.95 -14.49
C GLN A 56 -6.86 -3.42 -13.51
N ARG A 57 -6.25 -4.30 -12.72
CA ARG A 57 -5.15 -3.97 -11.82
C ARG A 57 -3.99 -3.27 -12.54
N ARG A 58 -3.54 -3.83 -13.67
CA ARG A 58 -2.46 -3.23 -14.47
C ARG A 58 -2.84 -1.86 -15.03
N LYS A 59 -4.12 -1.67 -15.40
CA LYS A 59 -4.64 -0.37 -15.85
C LYS A 59 -4.59 0.65 -14.72
N LEU A 60 -5.05 0.29 -13.52
CA LEU A 60 -5.03 1.16 -12.34
C LEU A 60 -3.62 1.52 -11.90
N ILE A 61 -2.69 0.56 -11.88
CA ILE A 61 -1.27 0.84 -11.58
C ILE A 61 -0.65 1.82 -12.59
N ARG A 62 -0.99 1.70 -13.88
CA ARG A 62 -0.51 2.66 -14.89
C ARG A 62 -1.06 4.06 -14.64
N LYS A 63 -2.37 4.18 -14.38
CA LYS A 63 -3.00 5.47 -14.02
C LYS A 63 -2.38 6.07 -12.77
N TRP A 64 -2.17 5.25 -11.73
CA TRP A 64 -1.50 5.65 -10.50
C TRP A 64 -0.09 6.21 -10.78
N ASN A 65 0.72 5.50 -11.53
CA ASN A 65 2.07 5.95 -11.84
C ASN A 65 2.08 7.25 -12.66
N ALA A 66 1.16 7.40 -13.62
CA ALA A 66 1.01 8.65 -14.37
C ALA A 66 0.64 9.82 -13.46
N LEU A 67 -0.27 9.61 -12.50
CA LEU A 67 -0.62 10.61 -11.51
C LEU A 67 0.58 10.94 -10.60
N ALA A 68 1.35 9.93 -10.17
CA ALA A 68 2.55 10.14 -9.36
C ALA A 68 3.64 10.93 -10.12
N GLU A 69 3.75 10.76 -11.43
CA GLU A 69 4.70 11.50 -12.28
C GLU A 69 4.26 12.94 -12.54
N SER A 70 2.96 13.21 -12.55
CA SER A 70 2.42 14.56 -12.73
C SER A 70 2.58 15.46 -11.51
N ARG A 71 2.82 14.89 -10.32
CA ARG A 71 2.98 15.64 -9.07
C ARG A 71 4.44 16.08 -8.86
N ASN A 72 4.63 17.36 -8.65
CA ASN A 72 5.95 17.90 -8.32
C ASN A 72 6.24 17.72 -6.82
N VAL A 73 6.90 16.62 -6.47
CA VAL A 73 7.31 16.31 -5.08
C VAL A 73 8.24 17.42 -4.51
N GLY A 74 8.96 18.11 -5.38
CA GLY A 74 9.87 19.20 -4.99
C GLY A 74 9.17 20.42 -4.39
N SER A 75 7.91 20.66 -4.73
CA SER A 75 7.10 21.75 -4.17
C SER A 75 6.87 21.65 -2.67
N PHE A 76 7.02 20.45 -2.09
CA PHE A 76 6.72 20.15 -0.70
C PHE A 76 7.97 19.97 0.18
N LYS A 77 9.12 20.54 -0.21
CA LYS A 77 10.37 20.36 0.54
C LYS A 77 10.29 20.87 1.99
N ASN A 78 9.56 21.94 2.21
CA ASN A 78 9.41 22.60 3.51
C ASN A 78 8.11 22.21 4.24
N SER A 79 7.29 21.31 3.67
CA SER A 79 6.05 20.86 4.28
C SER A 79 6.31 19.73 5.26
N PHE A 80 5.46 19.62 6.28
CA PHE A 80 5.40 18.41 7.10
C PHE A 80 4.89 17.25 6.25
N ARG A 81 5.63 16.15 6.20
CA ARG A 81 5.38 15.01 5.31
C ARG A 81 4.87 13.83 6.10
N LEU A 82 3.59 13.56 5.97
CA LEU A 82 2.94 12.39 6.50
C LEU A 82 2.94 11.31 5.42
N LEU A 83 3.30 10.09 5.76
CA LEU A 83 3.20 8.93 4.87
C LEU A 83 2.02 8.04 5.28
N TYR A 84 1.14 7.76 4.34
CA TYR A 84 0.13 6.72 4.43
C TYR A 84 0.49 5.56 3.51
N PRO A 85 1.09 4.49 4.04
CA PRO A 85 1.34 3.26 3.29
C PRO A 85 0.06 2.45 3.21
N MET A 86 -0.52 2.34 2.01
CA MET A 86 -1.71 1.54 1.78
C MET A 86 -1.43 0.06 2.06
N GLN A 87 -2.37 -0.58 2.70
CA GLN A 87 -2.27 -2.00 3.02
C GLN A 87 -2.83 -2.85 1.89
N MET A 88 -2.30 -4.05 1.75
CA MET A 88 -2.81 -5.04 0.80
C MET A 88 -4.19 -5.53 1.23
N GLN A 89 -5.10 -5.68 0.27
CA GLN A 89 -6.40 -6.31 0.49
C GLN A 89 -6.63 -7.43 -0.54
N PRO A 90 -7.21 -8.57 -0.11
CA PRO A 90 -7.62 -8.91 1.25
C PRO A 90 -6.42 -9.31 2.13
N GLU A 91 -6.41 -8.83 3.36
CA GLU A 91 -5.41 -9.20 4.36
C GLU A 91 -6.04 -9.18 5.76
N ALA A 92 -5.81 -10.23 6.56
CA ALA A 92 -6.40 -10.35 7.89
C ALA A 92 -6.09 -9.16 8.81
N ASN A 93 -4.90 -8.59 8.69
CA ASN A 93 -4.50 -7.44 9.49
C ASN A 93 -5.44 -6.24 9.28
N LEU A 94 -5.86 -5.98 8.04
CA LEU A 94 -6.77 -4.88 7.74
C LEU A 94 -8.24 -5.31 7.82
N ASP A 95 -8.60 -6.44 7.21
CA ASP A 95 -10.00 -6.82 7.04
C ASP A 95 -10.63 -7.40 8.32
N VAL A 96 -9.82 -7.89 9.26
CA VAL A 96 -10.27 -8.44 10.55
C VAL A 96 -9.91 -7.49 11.70
N TRP A 97 -8.62 -7.26 11.94
CA TRP A 97 -8.16 -6.44 13.07
C TRP A 97 -8.39 -4.95 12.84
N GLY A 98 -8.14 -4.48 11.63
CA GLY A 98 -8.35 -3.10 11.20
C GLY A 98 -9.73 -2.82 10.61
N ARG A 99 -10.72 -3.67 10.85
CA ARG A 99 -12.04 -3.63 10.19
C ARG A 99 -12.70 -2.23 10.14
N PRO A 100 -12.68 -1.39 11.17
CA PRO A 100 -13.22 -0.04 11.09
C PRO A 100 -12.55 0.85 10.04
N TYR A 101 -11.28 0.58 9.73
CA TYR A 101 -10.42 1.36 8.84
C TYR A 101 -10.10 0.63 7.52
N ARG A 102 -10.89 -0.39 7.17
CA ARG A 102 -10.63 -1.22 5.97
C ARG A 102 -10.83 -0.47 4.66
N ASN A 103 -11.69 0.56 4.66
CA ASN A 103 -11.89 1.41 3.50
C ASN A 103 -10.76 2.44 3.42
N GLN A 104 -9.77 2.18 2.57
CA GLN A 104 -8.58 3.01 2.48
C GLN A 104 -8.84 4.37 1.83
N LEU A 105 -9.92 4.52 1.05
CA LEU A 105 -10.36 5.81 0.55
C LEU A 105 -10.93 6.68 1.69
N GLU A 106 -11.81 6.12 2.52
CA GLU A 106 -12.34 6.82 3.71
C GLU A 106 -11.21 7.18 4.68
N MET A 107 -10.27 6.26 4.89
CA MET A 107 -9.07 6.51 5.70
C MET A 107 -8.29 7.73 5.17
N LEU A 108 -8.14 7.83 3.85
CA LEU A 108 -7.42 8.94 3.24
C LEU A 108 -8.22 10.25 3.31
N HIS A 109 -9.56 10.20 3.23
CA HIS A 109 -10.43 11.36 3.48
C HIS A 109 -10.22 11.91 4.89
N HIS A 110 -10.36 11.07 5.92
CA HIS A 110 -10.19 11.48 7.30
C HIS A 110 -8.80 12.03 7.58
N LEU A 111 -7.76 11.39 7.07
CA LEU A 111 -6.38 11.92 7.18
C LEU A 111 -6.23 13.27 6.52
N TYR A 112 -6.88 13.49 5.37
CA TYR A 112 -6.80 14.77 4.66
C TYR A 112 -7.53 15.89 5.43
N ASP A 113 -8.72 15.59 5.97
CA ASP A 113 -9.53 16.53 6.73
C ASP A 113 -8.86 16.93 8.06
N SER A 114 -8.14 16.00 8.68
CA SER A 114 -7.37 16.23 9.93
C SER A 114 -6.00 16.87 9.68
N LEU A 115 -5.59 17.05 8.42
CA LEU A 115 -4.23 17.48 8.07
C LEU A 115 -4.02 18.97 8.33
N PRO A 116 -3.04 19.38 9.16
CA PRO A 116 -2.71 20.77 9.39
C PRO A 116 -2.38 21.52 8.10
N SER A 117 -2.58 22.86 8.10
CA SER A 117 -2.12 23.71 7.02
C SER A 117 -0.60 23.59 6.87
N GLY A 118 -0.12 23.41 5.65
CA GLY A 118 1.32 23.24 5.39
C GLY A 118 1.83 21.80 5.50
N ALA A 119 0.99 20.83 5.87
CA ALA A 119 1.31 19.42 5.80
C ALA A 119 0.80 18.77 4.50
N VAL A 120 1.45 17.68 4.09
CA VAL A 120 1.11 16.91 2.89
C VAL A 120 1.11 15.42 3.20
N ILE A 121 0.24 14.68 2.53
CA ILE A 121 0.15 13.23 2.64
C ILE A 121 0.83 12.58 1.44
N PHE A 122 1.87 11.82 1.70
CA PHE A 122 2.44 10.91 0.70
C PHE A 122 1.71 9.57 0.78
N VAL A 123 1.17 9.11 -0.32
CA VAL A 123 0.43 7.84 -0.39
C VAL A 123 1.23 6.82 -1.18
N LYS A 124 1.47 5.66 -0.58
CA LYS A 124 2.28 4.60 -1.18
C LYS A 124 1.46 3.31 -1.28
N PRO A 125 1.12 2.83 -2.49
CA PRO A 125 0.43 1.55 -2.65
C PRO A 125 1.31 0.38 -2.24
N ASN A 126 0.69 -0.70 -1.78
CA ASN A 126 1.41 -1.94 -1.52
C ASN A 126 1.92 -2.54 -2.85
N PRO A 127 3.16 -3.05 -2.91
CA PRO A 127 3.69 -3.69 -4.12
C PRO A 127 2.86 -4.89 -4.62
N LYS A 128 2.13 -5.53 -3.71
CA LYS A 128 1.24 -6.66 -4.01
C LYS A 128 -0.22 -6.25 -4.17
N SER A 129 -0.50 -4.94 -4.39
CA SER A 129 -1.84 -4.40 -4.61
C SER A 129 -2.73 -5.33 -5.43
N LYS A 130 -3.95 -5.57 -4.97
CA LYS A 130 -4.94 -6.37 -5.70
C LYS A 130 -6.23 -5.59 -5.93
N TYR A 131 -6.87 -5.09 -4.87
CA TYR A 131 -8.19 -4.48 -4.90
C TYR A 131 -8.24 -3.06 -4.34
N GLU A 132 -7.21 -2.63 -3.60
CA GLU A 132 -7.16 -1.34 -2.93
C GLU A 132 -7.05 -0.13 -3.87
N LEU A 133 -6.58 -0.33 -5.10
CA LEU A 133 -6.57 0.73 -6.11
C LEU A 133 -7.91 0.75 -6.84
N THR A 134 -8.64 1.85 -6.73
CA THR A 134 -9.92 2.09 -7.41
C THR A 134 -9.90 3.37 -8.22
N GLU A 135 -10.85 3.55 -9.14
CA GLU A 135 -10.97 4.79 -9.91
C GLU A 135 -11.37 5.96 -9.01
N GLU A 136 -12.21 5.70 -7.98
CA GLU A 136 -12.63 6.69 -7.00
C GLU A 136 -11.44 7.20 -6.17
N LEU A 137 -10.58 6.30 -5.71
CA LEU A 137 -9.34 6.66 -4.99
C LEU A 137 -8.43 7.52 -5.87
N LEU A 138 -8.25 7.16 -7.14
CA LEU A 138 -7.45 7.94 -8.07
C LEU A 138 -8.03 9.32 -8.31
N ALA A 139 -9.36 9.44 -8.48
CA ALA A 139 -10.06 10.71 -8.65
C ALA A 139 -9.91 11.59 -7.41
N PHE A 140 -10.05 11.03 -6.22
CA PHE A 140 -9.86 11.75 -4.97
C PHE A 140 -8.43 12.30 -4.83
N ILE A 141 -7.43 11.48 -5.07
CA ILE A 141 -6.03 11.91 -5.02
C ILE A 141 -5.76 12.99 -6.08
N ALA A 142 -6.32 12.85 -7.28
CA ALA A 142 -6.14 13.82 -8.36
C ALA A 142 -6.71 15.21 -8.02
N SER A 143 -7.84 15.27 -7.33
CA SER A 143 -8.53 16.52 -6.93
C SER A 143 -7.91 17.23 -5.71
N HIS A 144 -6.98 16.58 -4.99
CA HIS A 144 -6.38 17.13 -3.77
C HIS A 144 -4.87 17.33 -3.91
N GLU A 145 -4.42 18.56 -4.02
CA GLU A 145 -3.01 18.88 -4.28
C GLU A 145 -2.07 18.47 -3.14
N ARG A 146 -2.54 18.50 -1.90
CA ARG A 146 -1.76 18.08 -0.73
C ARG A 146 -1.68 16.56 -0.55
N ILE A 147 -2.25 15.78 -1.47
CA ILE A 147 -2.08 14.32 -1.52
C ILE A 147 -1.12 13.99 -2.65
N VAL A 148 0.01 13.41 -2.31
CA VAL A 148 1.10 13.12 -3.24
C VAL A 148 1.26 11.62 -3.40
N PRO A 149 0.76 11.04 -4.50
CA PRO A 149 0.95 9.62 -4.76
C PRO A 149 2.42 9.33 -5.10
N LEU A 150 2.98 8.30 -4.48
CA LEU A 150 4.30 7.81 -4.78
C LEU A 150 4.22 6.69 -5.84
N ARG A 151 5.21 6.60 -6.73
CA ARG A 151 5.25 5.54 -7.74
C ARG A 151 5.07 4.18 -7.10
N HIS A 152 4.27 3.32 -7.71
CA HIS A 152 3.97 1.98 -7.21
C HIS A 152 5.24 1.16 -6.92
N SER A 153 6.30 1.35 -7.70
CA SER A 153 7.56 0.60 -7.60
C SER A 153 8.60 1.23 -6.69
N VAL A 154 8.36 2.43 -6.12
CA VAL A 154 9.33 3.06 -5.21
C VAL A 154 9.50 2.20 -3.96
N ARG A 155 10.72 2.15 -3.46
CA ARG A 155 11.04 1.34 -2.27
C ARG A 155 10.82 2.15 -1.01
N MET A 156 10.42 1.47 0.07
CA MET A 156 10.13 2.13 1.33
C MET A 156 11.41 2.69 1.98
N ASP A 157 12.55 2.04 1.82
CA ASP A 157 13.86 2.50 2.29
C ASP A 157 14.33 3.80 1.59
N GLU A 158 13.81 4.12 0.40
CA GLU A 158 14.05 5.39 -0.29
C GLU A 158 13.10 6.51 0.17
N VAL A 159 11.94 6.13 0.72
CA VAL A 159 10.87 7.04 1.12
C VAL A 159 11.01 7.45 2.58
N LEU A 160 11.14 6.48 3.48
CA LEU A 160 11.12 6.70 4.94
C LEU A 160 12.09 7.78 5.42
N PRO A 161 13.34 7.89 4.92
CA PRO A 161 14.26 8.96 5.37
C PRO A 161 13.79 10.39 5.07
N LYS A 162 12.77 10.55 4.24
CA LYS A 162 12.24 11.85 3.80
C LYS A 162 10.89 12.19 4.44
N ILE A 163 10.42 11.36 5.36
CA ILE A 163 9.10 11.44 5.98
C ILE A 163 9.24 11.88 7.43
N ASN A 164 8.33 12.72 7.89
CA ASN A 164 8.30 13.20 9.27
C ASN A 164 7.49 12.27 10.18
N MET A 165 6.41 11.66 9.65
CA MET A 165 5.53 10.79 10.40
C MET A 165 4.86 9.78 9.46
N VAL A 166 4.57 8.59 9.98
CA VAL A 166 3.80 7.57 9.28
C VAL A 166 2.48 7.35 10.02
N VAL A 167 1.37 7.25 9.29
CA VAL A 167 0.10 6.78 9.83
C VAL A 167 -0.28 5.49 9.12
N THR A 168 -0.56 4.45 9.90
CA THR A 168 -0.95 3.15 9.37
C THR A 168 -2.07 2.55 10.20
N VAL A 169 -2.91 1.71 9.62
CA VAL A 169 -3.92 1.00 10.40
C VAL A 169 -3.24 -0.04 11.28
N THR A 170 -2.49 -0.92 10.64
CA THR A 170 -1.67 -1.99 11.24
C THR A 170 -0.41 -2.19 10.39
N GLY A 171 0.32 -3.25 10.62
CA GLY A 171 1.31 -3.72 9.66
C GLY A 171 2.77 -3.57 10.09
N THR A 172 3.61 -4.25 9.35
CA THR A 172 5.06 -4.36 9.62
C THR A 172 5.81 -3.05 9.42
N ILE A 173 5.22 -2.08 8.73
CA ILE A 173 5.81 -0.77 8.54
C ILE A 173 6.06 -0.04 9.87
N ALA A 174 5.19 -0.27 10.88
CA ALA A 174 5.39 0.30 12.22
C ALA A 174 6.73 -0.14 12.81
N ILE A 175 7.10 -1.41 12.66
CA ILE A 175 8.38 -1.95 13.13
C ILE A 175 9.56 -1.29 12.38
N GLU A 176 9.42 -1.10 11.06
CA GLU A 176 10.46 -0.43 10.27
C GLU A 176 10.65 1.03 10.72
N CYS A 177 9.56 1.73 11.03
CA CYS A 177 9.59 3.10 11.54
C CYS A 177 10.22 3.17 12.95
N ILE A 178 9.83 2.26 13.85
CA ILE A 178 10.40 2.17 15.20
C ILE A 178 11.92 2.01 15.14
N LEU A 179 12.40 1.07 14.31
CA LEU A 179 13.83 0.80 14.14
C LEU A 179 14.58 1.94 13.45
N ALA A 180 13.90 2.78 12.68
CA ALA A 180 14.45 3.95 11.99
C ALA A 180 14.28 5.26 12.79
N ASP A 181 13.71 5.18 14.00
CA ASP A 181 13.37 6.33 14.86
C ASP A 181 12.44 7.36 14.14
N ILE A 182 11.53 6.86 13.32
CA ILE A 182 10.51 7.67 12.63
C ILE A 182 9.20 7.53 13.42
N PRO A 183 8.55 8.65 13.80
CA PRO A 183 7.25 8.61 14.45
C PRO A 183 6.22 7.86 13.60
N VAL A 184 5.50 6.91 14.20
CA VAL A 184 4.45 6.15 13.54
C VAL A 184 3.23 6.04 14.42
N VAL A 185 2.07 6.42 13.89
CA VAL A 185 0.77 6.27 14.55
C VAL A 185 0.05 5.07 13.98
N THR A 186 -0.48 4.21 14.86
CA THR A 186 -1.35 3.09 14.46
C THR A 186 -2.80 3.38 14.86
N MET A 187 -3.74 3.07 13.97
CA MET A 187 -5.19 3.26 14.22
C MET A 187 -5.82 2.03 14.90
N VAL A 188 -5.06 0.98 15.10
CA VAL A 188 -5.44 -0.21 15.86
C VAL A 188 -4.35 -0.51 16.86
N ARG A 189 -4.75 -0.91 18.06
CA ARG A 189 -3.81 -1.29 19.11
C ARG A 189 -2.99 -2.51 18.69
N THR A 190 -1.69 -2.40 18.79
CA THR A 190 -0.72 -3.44 18.44
C THR A 190 0.29 -3.61 19.56
N LEU A 191 1.07 -4.68 19.54
CA LEU A 191 2.18 -4.90 20.46
C LEU A 191 3.28 -3.82 20.38
N ASN A 192 3.30 -3.05 19.29
CA ASN A 192 4.30 -2.01 19.07
C ASN A 192 3.98 -0.70 19.81
N ASN A 193 2.76 -0.56 20.36
CA ASN A 193 2.34 0.70 20.99
C ASN A 193 2.97 0.95 22.37
N ASP A 194 3.71 0.00 22.91
CA ASP A 194 4.56 0.21 24.08
C ASP A 194 5.84 0.99 23.73
N MET A 195 6.16 1.16 22.45
CA MET A 195 7.30 1.92 21.98
C MET A 195 6.99 3.41 21.93
N LYS A 196 7.92 4.23 22.44
CA LYS A 196 7.76 5.69 22.60
C LYS A 196 7.38 6.42 21.29
N ASN A 197 7.89 5.97 20.15
CA ASN A 197 7.65 6.56 18.84
C ASN A 197 6.54 5.87 18.04
N CYS A 198 5.71 5.03 18.69
CA CYS A 198 4.59 4.33 18.06
C CYS A 198 3.30 4.46 18.89
N PRO A 199 2.73 5.65 19.08
CA PRO A 199 1.46 5.80 19.77
C PRO A 199 0.31 5.15 18.99
N PHE A 200 -0.72 4.79 19.74
CA PHE A 200 -2.02 4.38 19.21
C PHE A 200 -2.97 5.58 19.25
N ALA A 201 -3.68 5.84 18.16
CA ALA A 201 -4.77 6.80 18.10
C ALA A 201 -6.09 6.05 17.86
N ALA A 202 -7.10 6.28 18.72
CA ALA A 202 -8.40 5.66 18.58
C ALA A 202 -9.28 6.41 17.56
N SER A 203 -8.98 7.65 17.27
CA SER A 203 -9.68 8.50 16.31
C SER A 203 -8.71 9.41 15.54
N PHE A 204 -9.24 10.15 14.57
CA PHE A 204 -8.47 11.14 13.81
C PHE A 204 -8.38 12.51 14.52
N GLU A 205 -9.02 12.67 15.65
CA GLU A 205 -9.01 13.89 16.47
C GLU A 205 -7.89 13.87 17.53
N GLU A 206 -7.34 12.69 17.82
CA GLU A 206 -6.17 12.48 18.70
C GLU A 206 -4.85 12.75 17.96
#